data_7cebd418cdaf8ec47e2fe4d74e1ceaff
#
_entry.id   7cebd418cdaf8ec47e2fe4d74e1ceaff
#
_cell.length_a   1.000
_cell.length_b   1.000
_cell.length_c   1.000
_cell.angle_alpha   90.00
_cell.angle_beta   90.00
_cell.angle_gamma   90.00
#
_symmetry.space_group_name_H-M   'P 1'
#
loop_
_entity.id
_entity.type
_entity.pdbx_description
1 polymer ?
#
loop_
_entity_poly.entity_id
_entity_poly.type
_entity_poly.pdbx_seq_one_letter_code
_entity_poly.pdbx_strand_id
1 'polypeptide(L)' 'FTTANGSQVRDGIVAANFLPFGTRIRIPAYFGDKVFEVHDRMNARYTYRVDLWMLTKTEARNWGIRTINIEILAGK' A
#
# COMPACT_ATOMS: atom_id res chain seq x y z
N PHE A 1 -2.95 10.07 -12.82
CA PHE A 1 -3.40 9.97 -11.42
C PHE A 1 -2.21 10.21 -10.48
N THR A 2 -2.41 11.04 -9.51
CA THR A 2 -1.36 11.44 -8.58
C THR A 2 -1.77 11.12 -7.14
N THR A 3 -0.85 10.58 -6.35
CA THR A 3 -1.11 10.26 -4.94
C THR A 3 -1.05 11.52 -4.08
N ALA A 4 -1.39 11.37 -2.78
CA ALA A 4 -1.43 12.48 -1.85
C ALA A 4 -0.07 13.18 -1.67
N ASN A 5 1.04 12.47 -1.84
CA ASN A 5 2.38 13.07 -1.73
C ASN A 5 2.92 13.60 -3.06
N GLY A 6 2.09 13.60 -4.11
CA GLY A 6 2.48 14.12 -5.41
C GLY A 6 3.09 13.11 -6.37
N SER A 7 3.24 11.86 -5.95
CA SER A 7 3.79 10.81 -6.81
C SER A 7 2.76 10.31 -7.81
N GLN A 8 3.23 9.80 -8.94
CA GLN A 8 2.38 9.11 -9.89
C GLN A 8 1.93 7.78 -9.31
N VAL A 9 0.66 7.44 -9.51
CA VAL A 9 0.15 6.12 -9.12
C VAL A 9 0.80 5.05 -9.99
N ARG A 10 1.35 4.02 -9.37
CA ARG A 10 1.99 2.91 -10.07
C ARG A 10 2.04 1.69 -9.17
N ASP A 11 2.38 0.54 -9.77
CA ASP A 11 2.59 -0.69 -9.03
C ASP A 11 3.66 -0.48 -7.93
N GLY A 12 3.41 -1.02 -6.75
CA GLY A 12 4.30 -0.84 -5.62
C GLY A 12 3.97 0.35 -4.73
N ILE A 13 2.94 1.10 -5.06
CA ILE A 13 2.46 2.22 -4.24
C ILE A 13 1.29 1.74 -3.39
N VAL A 14 1.28 2.15 -2.13
CA VAL A 14 0.18 1.85 -1.22
C VAL A 14 -0.30 3.12 -0.54
N ALA A 15 -1.56 3.10 -0.11
CA ALA A 15 -2.16 4.12 0.73
C ALA A 15 -2.29 3.57 2.15
N ALA A 16 -1.88 4.35 3.13
CA ALA A 16 -2.02 3.98 4.54
C ALA A 16 -2.00 5.24 5.39
N ASN A 17 -2.83 5.27 6.42
CA ASN A 17 -2.93 6.43 7.30
C ASN A 17 -1.99 6.34 8.50
N PHE A 18 -1.57 5.13 8.87
CA PHE A 18 -0.79 4.92 10.09
C PHE A 18 0.72 4.89 9.87
N LEU A 19 1.16 5.08 8.62
CA LEU A 19 2.58 5.06 8.27
C LEU A 19 2.97 6.35 7.57
N PRO A 20 4.13 6.94 7.87
CA PRO A 20 4.61 8.12 7.15
C PRO A 20 4.81 7.87 5.66
N PHE A 21 4.70 8.91 4.85
CA PHE A 21 5.08 8.83 3.45
C PHE A 21 6.53 8.38 3.32
N GLY A 22 6.79 7.54 2.33
CA GLY A 22 8.12 6.97 2.10
C GLY A 22 8.42 5.73 2.92
N THR A 23 7.53 5.34 3.84
CA THR A 23 7.69 4.08 4.57
C THR A 23 7.62 2.93 3.58
N ARG A 24 8.57 2.00 3.69
CA ARG A 24 8.60 0.80 2.85
C ARG A 24 8.13 -0.40 3.65
N ILE A 25 7.32 -1.23 3.00
CA ILE A 25 6.75 -2.42 3.62
C ILE A 25 6.86 -3.60 2.67
N ARG A 26 6.79 -4.80 3.24
CA ARG A 26 6.62 -6.03 2.46
C ARG A 26 5.39 -6.78 2.95
N ILE A 27 4.81 -7.56 2.06
CA ILE A 27 3.67 -8.44 2.37
C ILE A 27 4.08 -9.86 1.96
N PRO A 28 4.93 -10.53 2.78
CA PRO A 28 5.61 -11.74 2.33
C PRO A 28 4.67 -12.88 1.94
N ALA A 29 3.55 -13.02 2.64
CA ALA A 29 2.63 -14.13 2.39
C ALA A 29 2.02 -14.09 1.00
N TYR A 30 1.93 -12.92 0.37
CA TYR A 30 1.27 -12.75 -0.93
C TYR A 30 2.20 -12.25 -2.02
N PHE A 31 3.25 -11.53 -1.67
CA PHE A 31 4.10 -10.87 -2.66
C PHE A 31 5.59 -11.15 -2.47
N GLY A 32 5.96 -12.07 -1.55
CA GLY A 32 7.34 -12.42 -1.34
C GLY A 32 8.20 -11.22 -0.96
N ASP A 33 9.27 -11.00 -1.70
CA ASP A 33 10.24 -9.93 -1.40
C ASP A 33 9.87 -8.58 -2.00
N LYS A 34 8.73 -8.47 -2.65
CA LYS A 34 8.32 -7.20 -3.26
C LYS A 34 8.19 -6.11 -2.20
N VAL A 35 8.80 -4.97 -2.46
CA VAL A 35 8.76 -3.81 -1.58
C VAL A 35 7.69 -2.84 -2.08
N PHE A 36 6.85 -2.39 -1.17
CA PHE A 36 5.84 -1.37 -1.43
C PHE A 36 6.23 -0.11 -0.66
N GLU A 37 5.79 1.03 -1.17
CA GLU A 37 6.09 2.31 -0.54
C GLU A 37 4.82 3.12 -0.32
N VAL A 38 4.70 3.73 0.85
CA VAL A 38 3.53 4.53 1.21
C VAL A 38 3.64 5.90 0.55
N HIS A 39 2.76 6.18 -0.41
CA HIS A 39 2.73 7.45 -1.12
C HIS A 39 1.35 8.11 -1.09
N ASP A 40 0.37 7.49 -0.44
CA ASP A 40 -0.99 8.02 -0.46
C ASP A 40 -1.67 7.80 0.89
N ARG A 41 -2.83 8.41 1.04
CA ARG A 41 -3.64 8.30 2.25
C ARG A 41 -5.01 7.74 1.92
N MET A 42 -5.62 7.11 2.92
CA MET A 42 -6.98 6.60 2.86
C MET A 42 -7.92 7.57 3.59
N ASN A 43 -9.22 7.32 3.49
CA ASN A 43 -10.19 8.05 4.31
C ASN A 43 -9.75 7.98 5.78
N ALA A 44 -9.87 9.10 6.49
CA ALA A 44 -9.36 9.24 7.86
C ALA A 44 -9.95 8.22 8.84
N ARG A 45 -11.11 7.66 8.54
CA ARG A 45 -11.75 6.64 9.40
C ARG A 45 -11.00 5.29 9.38
N TYR A 46 -10.13 5.06 8.41
CA TYR A 46 -9.37 3.82 8.31
C TYR A 46 -8.02 3.99 9.00
N THR A 47 -7.84 3.35 10.15
CA THR A 47 -6.63 3.50 10.96
C THR A 47 -5.54 2.51 10.55
N TYR A 48 -5.84 1.22 10.65
CA TYR A 48 -4.84 0.18 10.41
C TYR A 48 -5.15 -0.57 9.11
N ARG A 49 -5.20 0.17 8.02
CA ARG A 49 -5.47 -0.38 6.70
C ARG A 49 -4.40 0.03 5.71
N VAL A 50 -4.15 -0.87 4.76
CA VAL A 50 -3.25 -0.63 3.63
C VAL A 50 -4.03 -0.90 2.36
N ASP A 51 -4.06 0.06 1.46
CA ASP A 51 -4.73 -0.07 0.17
C ASP A 51 -3.66 -0.16 -0.91
N LEU A 52 -3.68 -1.27 -1.65
CA LEU A 52 -2.71 -1.54 -2.71
C LEU A 52 -3.23 -1.01 -4.03
N TRP A 53 -2.38 -0.28 -4.75
CA TRP A 53 -2.71 0.09 -6.12
C TRP A 53 -2.56 -1.13 -7.02
N MET A 54 -3.59 -1.42 -7.81
CA MET A 54 -3.62 -2.56 -8.73
C MET A 54 -3.78 -2.07 -10.15
N LEU A 55 -3.16 -2.79 -11.09
CA LEU A 55 -3.17 -2.42 -12.50
C LEU A 55 -4.56 -2.50 -13.12
N THR A 56 -5.38 -3.45 -12.69
CA THR A 56 -6.70 -3.67 -13.26
C THR A 56 -7.76 -3.76 -12.19
N LYS A 57 -9.01 -3.50 -12.58
CA LYS A 57 -10.14 -3.69 -11.69
C LYS A 57 -10.33 -5.14 -11.32
N THR A 58 -9.98 -6.05 -12.22
CA THR A 58 -10.07 -7.49 -11.95
C THR A 58 -9.12 -7.89 -10.84
N GLU A 59 -7.88 -7.42 -10.88
CA GLU A 59 -6.91 -7.70 -9.81
C GLU A 59 -7.39 -7.13 -8.48
N ALA A 60 -7.88 -5.89 -8.47
CA ALA A 60 -8.37 -5.26 -7.26
C ALA A 60 -9.57 -6.01 -6.68
N ARG A 61 -10.47 -6.46 -7.54
CA ARG A 61 -11.65 -7.22 -7.11
C ARG A 61 -11.25 -8.57 -6.53
N ASN A 62 -10.31 -9.25 -7.15
CA ASN A 62 -9.84 -10.56 -6.69
C ASN A 62 -9.08 -10.44 -5.37
N TRP A 63 -8.35 -9.35 -5.18
CA TRP A 63 -7.66 -9.09 -3.92
C TRP A 63 -8.65 -8.90 -2.78
N GLY A 64 -9.69 -8.07 -3.00
CA GLY A 64 -10.73 -7.83 -2.03
C GLY A 64 -10.22 -7.21 -0.74
N ILE A 65 -10.95 -7.47 0.34
CA ILE A 65 -10.58 -7.03 1.68
C ILE A 65 -10.14 -8.25 2.46
N ARG A 66 -8.91 -8.20 3.01
CA ARG A 66 -8.37 -9.32 3.78
C ARG A 66 -7.41 -8.83 4.86
N THR A 67 -7.29 -9.62 5.91
CA THR A 67 -6.31 -9.37 6.95
C THR A 67 -4.97 -9.94 6.52
N ILE A 68 -3.92 -9.12 6.61
CA ILE A 68 -2.58 -9.52 6.20
C ILE A 68 -1.56 -9.10 7.24
N ASN A 69 -0.43 -9.80 7.24
CA ASN A 69 0.74 -9.38 8.00
C ASN A 69 1.66 -8.61 7.08
N ILE A 70 2.17 -7.49 7.57
CA ILE A 70 3.13 -6.69 6.84
C ILE A 70 4.42 -6.59 7.63
N GLU A 71 5.53 -6.39 6.91
CA GLU A 71 6.81 -6.06 7.50
C GLU A 71 7.11 -4.59 7.19
N ILE A 72 7.38 -3.82 8.23
CA ILE A 72 7.78 -2.42 8.06
C ILE A 72 9.31 -2.39 8.02
N LEU A 73 9.84 -1.91 6.90
CA LEU A 73 11.29 -1.88 6.69
C LEU A 73 11.89 -0.64 7.33
N ALA A 74 13.03 -0.81 7.99
CA ALA A 74 13.71 0.29 8.64
C ALA A 74 14.33 1.23 7.61
N GLY A 75 14.47 2.50 8.01
CA GLY A 75 15.28 3.46 7.28
C GLY A 75 14.72 3.91 5.95
N LYS A 76 13.52 3.81 5.75
CA LYS A 76 12.90 4.26 4.51
C LYS A 76 13.91 4.79 3.48
#